data_7b000b36b73821142d48fa809c64a09b
#
_entry.id   7b000b36b73821142d48fa809c64a09b
#
_cell.length_a   1.000
_cell.length_b   1.000
_cell.length_c   1.000
_cell.angle_alpha   90.00
_cell.angle_beta   90.00
_cell.angle_gamma   90.00
#
_symmetry.space_group_name_H-M   'P 1'
#
loop_
_entity.id
_entity.type
_entity.pdbx_description
1 polymer ?
#
loop_
_entity_poly.entity_id
_entity_poly.type
_entity_poly.pdbx_seq_one_letter_code
_entity_poly.pdbx_strand_id
1 'polypeptide(L)'
;MTIKKIIVSLYPSPFDNQIRHEYNASIFKNGELFSYEEGKLSSIKNDGIGIFPERSLFYGLKELKLDIKKVSKWVFPKTKKKISEEEFYNFFNLLCKAYTGKKSNFNKWLKKKVNFVRHHDLHIYNAFGSSGFSNTFYFSSDGGGDLGDERNSSWGTIKDFTIKENGNNFGKNGISTFHAFVTEACGFRNENGKLSGLSSYGK
;
A
#
# COMPACT_ATOMS: atom_id res chain seq x y z
N MET A 1 30.34 -1.26 -8.88
CA MET A 1 29.71 -0.48 -7.78
C MET A 1 28.23 -0.81 -7.77
N THR A 2 27.75 -1.58 -6.82
CA THR A 2 26.33 -1.92 -6.71
C THR A 2 25.59 -0.68 -6.23
N ILE A 3 24.73 -0.12 -7.06
CA ILE A 3 23.90 1.03 -6.67
C ILE A 3 22.98 0.57 -5.53
N LYS A 4 23.25 1.04 -4.33
CA LYS A 4 22.43 0.77 -3.15
C LYS A 4 21.06 1.44 -3.34
N LYS A 5 20.10 0.72 -3.90
CA LYS A 5 18.74 1.24 -4.07
C LYS A 5 18.03 1.25 -2.72
N ILE A 6 17.49 2.42 -2.37
CA ILE A 6 16.58 2.57 -1.23
C ILE A 6 15.21 2.87 -1.82
N ILE A 7 14.23 2.02 -1.54
CA ILE A 7 12.85 2.19 -1.98
C ILE A 7 11.99 2.27 -0.73
N VAL A 8 11.07 3.24 -0.69
CA VAL A 8 10.14 3.42 0.40
C VAL A 8 8.72 3.33 -0.14
N SER A 9 7.89 2.49 0.46
CA SER A 9 6.47 2.41 0.20
C SER A 9 5.70 2.94 1.40
N LEU A 10 4.69 3.74 1.16
CA LEU A 10 3.81 4.29 2.19
C LEU A 10 2.36 3.88 1.90
N TYR A 11 1.68 3.38 2.92
CA TYR A 11 0.27 3.00 2.86
C TYR A 11 -0.49 3.59 4.07
N PRO A 12 -1.71 4.08 3.87
CA PRO A 12 -2.36 4.29 2.60
C PRO A 12 -1.77 5.48 1.83
N SER A 13 -2.21 5.62 0.59
CA SER A 13 -1.98 6.86 -0.15
C SER A 13 -2.86 7.96 0.45
N PRO A 14 -2.39 9.22 0.51
CA PRO A 14 -3.21 10.36 0.92
C PRO A 14 -4.43 10.59 0.01
N PHE A 15 -4.52 9.87 -1.09
CA PHE A 15 -5.71 9.83 -1.95
C PHE A 15 -6.83 8.95 -1.36
N ASP A 16 -6.50 8.07 -0.41
CA ASP A 16 -7.44 7.17 0.24
C ASP A 16 -7.89 7.74 1.59
N ASN A 17 -9.18 7.96 1.76
CA ASN A 17 -9.76 8.52 2.98
C ASN A 17 -10.36 7.44 3.89
N GLN A 18 -9.90 6.21 3.76
CA GLN A 18 -10.39 5.14 4.60
C GLN A 18 -9.59 5.09 5.90
N ILE A 19 -10.09 5.77 6.93
CA ILE A 19 -9.63 5.73 8.34
C ILE A 19 -9.64 4.30 8.94
N ARG A 20 -9.83 3.26 8.12
CA ARG A 20 -10.11 1.89 8.59
C ARG A 20 -8.94 0.91 8.47
N HIS A 21 -7.85 1.31 7.86
CA HIS A 21 -6.69 0.46 7.67
C HIS A 21 -5.49 1.02 8.42
N GLU A 22 -4.70 0.13 8.95
CA GLU A 22 -3.47 0.46 9.64
C GLU A 22 -2.47 1.12 8.68
N TYR A 23 -1.96 2.27 9.07
CA TYR A 23 -0.96 2.99 8.29
C TYR A 23 0.40 2.36 8.49
N ASN A 24 1.16 2.22 7.42
CA ASN A 24 2.49 1.64 7.48
C ASN A 24 3.47 2.28 6.51
N ALA A 25 4.75 2.14 6.82
CA ALA A 25 5.86 2.44 5.94
C ALA A 25 6.73 1.19 5.77
N SER A 26 7.05 0.84 4.54
CA SER A 26 7.99 -0.25 4.23
C SER A 26 9.21 0.31 3.53
N ILE A 27 10.39 -0.10 3.97
CA ILE A 27 11.68 0.39 3.47
C ILE A 27 12.50 -0.79 2.97
N PHE A 28 12.76 -0.82 1.68
CA PHE A 28 13.71 -1.76 1.08
C PHE A 28 15.10 -1.13 0.99
N LYS A 29 16.09 -1.79 1.59
CA LYS A 29 17.48 -1.34 1.64
C LYS A 29 18.42 -2.51 1.51
N ASN A 30 19.29 -2.50 0.51
CA ASN A 30 20.35 -3.49 0.31
C ASN A 30 19.89 -4.95 0.27
N GLY A 31 18.72 -5.24 -0.28
CA GLY A 31 18.17 -6.59 -0.35
C GLY A 31 17.24 -6.97 0.81
N GLU A 32 17.17 -6.15 1.85
CA GLU A 32 16.34 -6.38 3.03
C GLU A 32 15.10 -5.48 3.02
N LEU A 33 13.98 -6.00 3.51
CA LEU A 33 12.72 -5.29 3.66
C LEU A 33 12.42 -5.08 5.14
N PHE A 34 12.19 -3.82 5.52
CA PHE A 34 11.79 -3.40 6.85
C PHE A 34 10.38 -2.83 6.78
N SER A 35 9.50 -3.18 7.70
CA SER A 35 8.12 -2.69 7.74
C SER A 35 7.79 -2.16 9.12
N TYR A 36 7.15 -0.99 9.16
CA TYR A 36 6.79 -0.26 10.36
C TYR A 36 5.32 0.10 10.30
N GLU A 37 4.57 -0.25 11.34
CA GLU A 37 3.13 0.00 11.45
C GLU A 37 2.87 1.11 12.46
N GLU A 38 2.01 2.09 12.10
CA GLU A 38 1.66 3.20 13.00
C GLU A 38 1.09 2.68 14.33
N GLY A 39 0.21 1.69 14.29
CA GLY A 39 -0.41 1.11 15.47
C GLY A 39 0.58 0.46 16.43
N LYS A 40 1.69 -0.09 15.93
CA LYS A 40 2.76 -0.64 16.77
C LYS A 40 3.56 0.45 17.49
N LEU A 41 3.70 1.60 16.85
CA LEU A 41 4.43 2.74 17.43
C LEU A 41 3.56 3.58 18.38
N SER A 42 2.26 3.66 18.11
CA SER A 42 1.31 4.44 18.92
C SER A 42 0.58 3.63 19.99
N SER A 43 0.62 2.30 19.92
CA SER A 43 -0.20 1.37 20.73
C SER A 43 -1.73 1.54 20.51
N ILE A 44 -2.12 2.10 19.35
CA ILE A 44 -3.51 2.28 18.95
C ILE A 44 -3.81 1.32 17.80
N LYS A 45 -4.80 0.43 17.99
CA LYS A 45 -5.22 -0.51 16.95
C LYS A 45 -5.80 0.26 15.74
N ASN A 46 -5.34 -0.09 14.54
CA ASN A 46 -5.73 0.55 13.28
C ASN A 46 -5.48 2.07 13.29
N ASP A 47 -4.33 2.50 13.85
CA ASP A 47 -3.95 3.90 13.84
C ASP A 47 -3.75 4.39 12.40
N GLY A 48 -4.68 5.22 11.96
CA GLY A 48 -4.75 5.82 10.64
C GLY A 48 -5.01 7.33 10.74
N ILE A 49 -4.48 7.97 11.77
CA ILE A 49 -4.61 9.41 11.96
C ILE A 49 -3.48 10.11 11.19
N GLY A 50 -3.87 11.00 10.28
CA GLY A 50 -2.90 11.76 9.45
C GLY A 50 -3.11 11.58 7.96
N ILE A 51 -2.22 12.21 7.18
CA ILE A 51 -2.22 12.13 5.71
C ILE A 51 -1.26 11.04 5.23
N PHE A 52 -0.19 10.82 5.98
CA PHE A 52 0.85 9.81 5.73
C PHE A 52 1.14 9.04 7.01
N PRO A 53 1.77 7.86 6.93
CA PRO A 53 2.33 7.15 8.09
C PRO A 53 3.61 7.83 8.59
N GLU A 54 3.49 9.03 9.15
CA GLU A 54 4.64 9.87 9.50
C GLU A 54 5.53 9.25 10.55
N ARG A 55 4.96 8.66 11.62
CA ARG A 55 5.73 8.03 12.70
C ARG A 55 6.49 6.83 12.18
N SER A 56 5.80 5.94 11.44
CA SER A 56 6.40 4.75 10.84
C SER A 56 7.54 5.11 9.89
N LEU A 57 7.32 6.13 9.05
CA LEU A 57 8.35 6.60 8.13
C LEU A 57 9.55 7.19 8.89
N PHE A 58 9.31 8.10 9.84
CA PHE A 58 10.38 8.79 10.54
C PHE A 58 11.16 7.85 11.45
N TYR A 59 10.46 6.93 12.12
CA TYR A 59 11.09 5.89 12.91
C TYR A 59 11.99 5.01 12.05
N GLY A 60 11.48 4.48 10.94
CA GLY A 60 12.25 3.61 10.06
C GLY A 60 13.45 4.30 9.42
N LEU A 61 13.30 5.54 8.96
CA LEU A 61 14.42 6.31 8.42
C LEU A 61 15.50 6.56 9.48
N LYS A 62 15.11 6.86 10.73
CA LYS A 62 16.02 7.10 11.84
C LYS A 62 16.74 5.82 12.26
N GLU A 63 16.01 4.73 12.46
CA GLU A 63 16.55 3.41 12.84
C GLU A 63 17.58 2.92 11.83
N LEU A 64 17.24 3.03 10.55
CA LEU A 64 18.12 2.60 9.44
C LEU A 64 19.20 3.63 9.08
N LYS A 65 19.28 4.76 9.82
CA LYS A 65 20.23 5.87 9.59
C LYS A 65 20.21 6.36 8.14
N LEU A 66 19.01 6.57 7.61
CA LEU A 66 18.78 6.97 6.22
C LEU A 66 18.50 8.46 6.09
N ASP A 67 19.21 9.11 5.16
CA ASP A 67 18.81 10.43 4.68
C ASP A 67 17.65 10.28 3.67
N ILE A 68 16.56 10.98 3.89
CA ILE A 68 15.38 10.98 3.01
C ILE A 68 15.75 11.32 1.55
N LYS A 69 16.78 12.13 1.32
CA LYS A 69 17.29 12.48 -0.01
C LYS A 69 17.93 11.31 -0.74
N LYS A 70 18.41 10.30 -0.02
CA LYS A 70 19.01 9.08 -0.59
C LYS A 70 17.98 8.09 -1.07
N VAL A 71 16.69 8.27 -0.72
CA VAL A 71 15.61 7.44 -1.25
C VAL A 71 15.59 7.53 -2.77
N SER A 72 15.69 6.37 -3.41
CA SER A 72 15.75 6.23 -4.87
C SER A 72 14.36 6.31 -5.49
N LYS A 73 13.36 5.68 -4.83
CA LYS A 73 11.96 5.65 -5.27
C LYS A 73 11.04 5.67 -4.07
N TRP A 74 9.91 6.35 -4.25
CA TRP A 74 8.75 6.34 -3.38
C TRP A 74 7.61 5.62 -4.09
N VAL A 75 6.96 4.68 -3.42
CA VAL A 75 5.87 3.89 -3.99
C VAL A 75 4.61 4.14 -3.18
N PHE A 76 3.53 4.45 -3.88
CA PHE A 76 2.21 4.67 -3.31
C PHE A 76 1.16 3.83 -4.05
N PRO A 77 0.16 3.29 -3.36
CA PRO A 77 -1.00 2.74 -4.03
C PRO A 77 -1.74 3.86 -4.78
N LYS A 78 -2.17 3.56 -5.99
CA LYS A 78 -3.01 4.44 -6.78
C LYS A 78 -4.47 4.14 -6.45
N THR A 79 -5.03 4.91 -5.51
CA THR A 79 -6.40 4.79 -5.04
C THR A 79 -7.26 5.95 -5.54
N LYS A 80 -8.54 6.02 -5.15
CA LYS A 80 -9.46 7.11 -5.58
C LYS A 80 -8.88 8.47 -5.21
N LYS A 81 -8.80 9.38 -6.20
CA LYS A 81 -8.32 10.74 -5.98
C LYS A 81 -9.31 11.52 -5.13
N LYS A 82 -8.95 11.84 -3.90
CA LYS A 82 -9.64 12.85 -3.08
C LYS A 82 -8.91 14.18 -3.04
N ILE A 83 -7.61 14.14 -3.34
CA ILE A 83 -6.77 15.33 -3.46
C ILE A 83 -6.16 15.38 -4.85
N SER A 84 -5.84 16.56 -5.33
CA SER A 84 -5.13 16.76 -6.57
C SER A 84 -3.67 16.27 -6.46
N GLU A 85 -3.05 16.02 -7.60
CA GLU A 85 -1.62 15.65 -7.62
C GLU A 85 -0.73 16.76 -7.06
N GLU A 86 -1.13 18.02 -7.23
CA GLU A 86 -0.43 19.17 -6.67
C GLU A 86 -0.52 19.20 -5.14
N GLU A 87 -1.71 19.00 -4.58
CA GLU A 87 -1.91 18.90 -3.13
C GLU A 87 -1.09 17.75 -2.53
N PHE A 88 -1.06 16.58 -3.20
CA PHE A 88 -0.22 15.46 -2.79
C PHE A 88 1.25 15.88 -2.66
N TYR A 89 1.82 16.50 -3.69
CA TYR A 89 3.22 16.93 -3.62
C TYR A 89 3.45 18.03 -2.60
N ASN A 90 2.50 18.90 -2.35
CA ASN A 90 2.59 19.92 -1.32
C ASN A 90 2.62 19.30 0.08
N PHE A 91 1.71 18.36 0.38
CA PHE A 91 1.73 17.63 1.66
C PHE A 91 3.01 16.83 1.83
N PHE A 92 3.44 16.12 0.79
CA PHE A 92 4.67 15.32 0.87
C PHE A 92 5.92 16.19 1.04
N ASN A 93 5.94 17.37 0.42
CA ASN A 93 7.00 18.35 0.61
C ASN A 93 7.03 18.87 2.07
N LEU A 94 5.88 19.09 2.68
CA LEU A 94 5.79 19.46 4.11
C LEU A 94 6.35 18.35 5.00
N LEU A 95 6.01 17.09 4.73
CA LEU A 95 6.55 15.93 5.42
C LEU A 95 8.09 15.88 5.33
N CYS A 96 8.64 16.06 4.13
CA CYS A 96 10.08 16.09 3.92
C CYS A 96 10.76 17.26 4.67
N LYS A 97 10.11 18.42 4.71
CA LYS A 97 10.61 19.58 5.48
C LYS A 97 10.61 19.28 6.99
N ALA A 98 9.51 18.71 7.50
CA ALA A 98 9.39 18.34 8.91
C ALA A 98 10.50 17.36 9.33
N TYR A 99 10.73 16.32 8.51
CA TYR A 99 11.77 15.34 8.80
C TYR A 99 13.19 15.91 8.76
N THR A 100 13.48 16.77 7.77
CA THR A 100 14.85 17.28 7.56
C THR A 100 15.18 18.54 8.34
N GLY A 101 14.17 19.24 8.89
CA GLY A 101 14.31 20.58 9.45
C GLY A 101 14.68 21.66 8.40
N LYS A 102 14.65 21.32 7.10
CA LYS A 102 15.10 22.22 6.02
C LYS A 102 13.93 22.92 5.35
N LYS A 103 14.08 24.21 5.06
CA LYS A 103 13.10 25.01 4.30
C LYS A 103 13.11 24.75 2.79
N SER A 104 13.97 23.82 2.30
CA SER A 104 14.11 23.51 0.87
C SER A 104 12.78 23.02 0.27
N ASN A 105 12.53 23.35 -1.00
CA ASN A 105 11.42 22.81 -1.75
C ASN A 105 11.81 21.47 -2.39
N PHE A 106 11.13 20.40 -2.01
CA PHE A 106 11.38 19.04 -2.50
C PHE A 106 10.53 18.65 -3.72
N ASN A 107 9.55 19.46 -4.13
CA ASN A 107 8.56 19.06 -5.16
C ASN A 107 9.20 18.56 -6.46
N LYS A 108 10.18 19.30 -6.99
CA LYS A 108 10.88 18.90 -8.24
C LYS A 108 11.60 17.56 -8.09
N TRP A 109 12.16 17.28 -6.93
CA TRP A 109 12.85 16.04 -6.62
C TRP A 109 11.83 14.89 -6.41
N LEU A 110 10.74 15.14 -5.69
CA LEU A 110 9.69 14.18 -5.44
C LEU A 110 9.00 13.72 -6.74
N LYS A 111 8.63 14.66 -7.63
CA LYS A 111 8.00 14.33 -8.93
C LYS A 111 8.81 13.36 -9.77
N LYS A 112 10.14 13.33 -9.61
CA LYS A 112 11.01 12.39 -10.32
C LYS A 112 11.12 11.01 -9.67
N LYS A 113 10.73 10.88 -8.40
CA LYS A 113 10.95 9.68 -7.59
C LYS A 113 9.68 8.98 -7.13
N VAL A 114 8.55 9.66 -7.17
CA VAL A 114 7.26 9.08 -6.78
C VAL A 114 6.72 8.21 -7.90
N ASN A 115 6.23 7.04 -7.54
CA ASN A 115 5.56 6.09 -8.43
C ASN A 115 4.24 5.68 -7.79
N PHE A 116 3.17 5.79 -8.55
CA PHE A 116 1.87 5.27 -8.18
C PHE A 116 1.65 3.93 -8.85
N VAL A 117 1.28 2.91 -8.06
CA VAL A 117 1.00 1.55 -8.55
C VAL A 117 -0.46 1.24 -8.29
N ARG A 118 -1.16 0.66 -9.26
CA ARG A 118 -2.56 0.26 -9.10
C ARG A 118 -2.70 -0.68 -7.90
N HIS A 119 -3.77 -0.52 -7.13
CA HIS A 119 -4.00 -1.28 -5.90
C HIS A 119 -3.99 -2.81 -6.16
N HIS A 120 -4.73 -3.27 -7.16
CA HIS A 120 -4.74 -4.68 -7.55
C HIS A 120 -3.38 -5.20 -8.02
N ASP A 121 -2.59 -4.39 -8.72
CA ASP A 121 -1.23 -4.77 -9.12
C ASP A 121 -0.32 -4.98 -7.90
N LEU A 122 -0.52 -4.21 -6.82
CA LEU A 122 0.24 -4.41 -5.57
C LEU A 122 -0.05 -5.77 -4.96
N HIS A 123 -1.30 -6.23 -4.95
CA HIS A 123 -1.65 -7.58 -4.51
C HIS A 123 -0.97 -8.64 -5.36
N ILE A 124 -0.99 -8.48 -6.69
CA ILE A 124 -0.36 -9.42 -7.62
C ILE A 124 1.16 -9.45 -7.41
N TYR A 125 1.83 -8.29 -7.34
CA TYR A 125 3.27 -8.21 -7.11
C TYR A 125 3.69 -8.79 -5.76
N ASN A 126 2.90 -8.57 -4.71
CA ASN A 126 3.18 -9.11 -3.38
C ASN A 126 3.12 -10.64 -3.39
N ALA A 127 2.05 -11.22 -3.93
CA ALA A 127 1.89 -12.67 -4.06
C ALA A 127 2.98 -13.28 -4.95
N PHE A 128 3.23 -12.69 -6.12
CA PHE A 128 4.25 -13.17 -7.05
C PHE A 128 5.67 -13.10 -6.47
N GLY A 129 6.01 -11.97 -5.82
CA GLY A 129 7.34 -11.77 -5.23
C GLY A 129 7.67 -12.77 -4.10
N SER A 130 6.65 -13.25 -3.38
CA SER A 130 6.81 -14.25 -2.31
C SER A 130 6.65 -15.70 -2.78
N SER A 131 6.15 -15.93 -4.00
CA SER A 131 5.83 -17.28 -4.51
C SER A 131 7.03 -18.11 -4.97
N GLY A 132 8.14 -17.45 -5.31
CA GLY A 132 9.29 -18.09 -5.96
C GLY A 132 9.10 -18.44 -7.44
N PHE A 133 7.95 -18.13 -8.05
CA PHE A 133 7.71 -18.35 -9.48
C PHE A 133 8.36 -17.27 -10.34
N SER A 134 8.83 -17.63 -11.53
CA SER A 134 9.27 -16.67 -12.56
C SER A 134 8.18 -16.40 -13.62
N ASN A 135 7.20 -17.31 -13.72
CA ASN A 135 6.07 -17.22 -14.62
C ASN A 135 4.89 -18.00 -14.04
N THR A 136 3.73 -17.38 -13.94
CA THR A 136 2.51 -18.04 -13.43
C THR A 136 1.25 -17.33 -13.86
N PHE A 137 0.13 -18.01 -13.72
CA PHE A 137 -1.20 -17.41 -13.74
C PHE A 137 -1.46 -16.70 -12.40
N TYR A 138 -2.18 -15.60 -12.42
CA TYR A 138 -2.66 -14.92 -11.23
C TYR A 138 -4.17 -14.73 -11.25
N PHE A 139 -4.74 -14.70 -10.06
CA PHE A 139 -6.07 -14.22 -9.78
C PHE A 139 -5.99 -13.29 -8.55
N SER A 140 -6.47 -12.06 -8.69
CA SER A 140 -6.54 -11.09 -7.60
C SER A 140 -8.00 -10.73 -7.35
N SER A 141 -8.42 -10.73 -6.09
CA SER A 141 -9.77 -10.32 -5.68
C SER A 141 -9.70 -9.47 -4.43
N ASP A 142 -10.41 -8.33 -4.48
CA ASP A 142 -10.54 -7.41 -3.36
C ASP A 142 -11.93 -6.76 -3.39
N GLY A 143 -12.30 -6.04 -2.32
CA GLY A 143 -13.57 -5.31 -2.22
C GLY A 143 -13.68 -4.08 -3.14
N GLY A 144 -12.61 -3.72 -3.82
CA GLY A 144 -12.46 -2.55 -4.67
C GLY A 144 -11.10 -1.90 -4.41
N GLY A 145 -10.85 -0.70 -4.93
CA GLY A 145 -9.65 0.05 -4.54
C GLY A 145 -8.90 0.79 -5.63
N ASP A 146 -9.16 0.52 -6.90
CA ASP A 146 -8.51 1.27 -7.96
C ASP A 146 -9.23 2.59 -8.28
N LEU A 147 -8.46 3.55 -8.76
CA LEU A 147 -8.93 4.88 -9.15
C LEU A 147 -10.01 4.80 -10.22
N GLY A 148 -11.23 5.21 -9.83
CA GLY A 148 -12.32 5.41 -10.78
C GLY A 148 -12.94 4.15 -11.33
N ASP A 149 -12.38 2.98 -11.05
CA ASP A 149 -13.00 1.72 -11.36
C ASP A 149 -13.42 0.99 -10.06
N GLU A 150 -14.59 0.39 -10.10
CA GLU A 150 -15.10 -0.47 -9.03
C GLU A 150 -14.60 -1.91 -9.25
N ARG A 151 -13.37 -2.06 -9.73
CA ARG A 151 -12.75 -3.36 -9.97
C ARG A 151 -12.66 -4.13 -8.68
N ASN A 152 -13.19 -5.33 -8.68
CA ASN A 152 -13.15 -6.24 -7.54
C ASN A 152 -12.30 -7.48 -7.79
N SER A 153 -12.02 -7.80 -9.03
CA SER A 153 -11.11 -8.90 -9.37
C SER A 153 -10.46 -8.71 -10.73
N SER A 154 -9.30 -9.34 -10.89
CA SER A 154 -8.60 -9.43 -12.17
C SER A 154 -7.83 -10.75 -12.25
N TRP A 155 -7.59 -11.22 -13.48
CA TRP A 155 -6.83 -12.44 -13.73
C TRP A 155 -6.00 -12.32 -15.01
N GLY A 156 -4.95 -13.10 -15.07
CA GLY A 156 -4.04 -13.07 -16.19
C GLY A 156 -2.76 -13.84 -15.89
N THR A 157 -1.68 -13.44 -16.54
CA THR A 157 -0.35 -14.01 -16.33
C THR A 157 0.62 -12.96 -15.85
N ILE A 158 1.59 -13.38 -15.05
CA ILE A 158 2.72 -12.56 -14.65
C ILE A 158 4.01 -13.33 -14.97
N LYS A 159 4.90 -12.66 -15.68
CA LYS A 159 6.22 -13.18 -16.04
C LYS A 159 7.27 -12.11 -15.79
N ASP A 160 8.32 -12.45 -15.04
CA ASP A 160 9.42 -11.53 -14.76
C ASP A 160 8.94 -10.15 -14.27
N PHE A 161 7.96 -10.14 -13.35
CA PHE A 161 7.27 -8.94 -12.84
C PHE A 161 6.51 -8.12 -13.92
N THR A 162 6.24 -8.71 -15.08
CA THR A 162 5.40 -8.09 -16.10
C THR A 162 4.00 -8.72 -16.06
N ILE A 163 3.00 -7.92 -15.71
CA ILE A 163 1.60 -8.33 -15.66
C ILE A 163 0.98 -8.23 -17.06
N LYS A 164 0.34 -9.32 -17.52
CA LYS A 164 -0.56 -9.35 -18.66
C LYS A 164 -1.95 -9.71 -18.16
N GLU A 165 -2.81 -8.71 -18.06
CA GLU A 165 -4.21 -8.90 -17.67
C GLU A 165 -4.99 -9.51 -18.82
N ASN A 166 -5.74 -10.58 -18.55
CA ASN A 166 -6.60 -11.27 -19.51
C ASN A 166 -8.09 -10.93 -19.31
N GLY A 167 -8.44 -10.47 -18.09
CA GLY A 167 -9.79 -10.04 -17.78
C GLY A 167 -9.90 -9.50 -16.35
N ASN A 168 -11.04 -8.87 -16.11
CA ASN A 168 -11.37 -8.29 -14.80
C ASN A 168 -12.89 -8.23 -14.60
N ASN A 169 -13.32 -8.08 -13.36
CA ASN A 169 -14.70 -7.81 -12.97
C ASN A 169 -14.81 -6.50 -12.20
N PHE A 170 -15.97 -5.87 -12.33
CA PHE A 170 -16.32 -4.62 -11.69
C PHE A 170 -17.59 -4.76 -10.85
N GLY A 171 -17.79 -3.81 -9.94
CA GLY A 171 -19.00 -3.70 -9.14
C GLY A 171 -19.00 -4.62 -7.91
N LYS A 172 -20.21 -4.87 -7.37
CA LYS A 172 -20.37 -5.52 -6.06
C LYS A 172 -20.48 -7.06 -6.13
N ASN A 173 -20.20 -7.67 -7.26
CA ASN A 173 -20.43 -9.11 -7.51
C ASN A 173 -19.15 -9.96 -7.36
N GLY A 174 -18.17 -9.49 -6.62
CA GLY A 174 -16.91 -10.20 -6.42
C GLY A 174 -16.92 -11.15 -5.23
N ILE A 175 -15.98 -12.10 -5.21
CA ILE A 175 -15.78 -13.05 -4.11
C ILE A 175 -15.59 -12.33 -2.77
N SER A 176 -14.82 -11.23 -2.76
CA SER A 176 -14.57 -10.44 -1.55
C SER A 176 -15.85 -9.78 -1.02
N THR A 177 -16.72 -9.32 -1.92
CA THR A 177 -18.03 -8.77 -1.53
C THR A 177 -18.93 -9.86 -0.95
N PHE A 178 -18.96 -11.04 -1.57
CA PHE A 178 -19.66 -12.20 -1.04
C PHE A 178 -19.16 -12.58 0.35
N HIS A 179 -17.84 -12.64 0.54
CA HIS A 179 -17.24 -12.89 1.84
C HIS A 179 -17.66 -11.85 2.90
N ALA A 180 -17.73 -10.58 2.51
CA ALA A 180 -18.20 -9.51 3.40
C ALA A 180 -19.67 -9.69 3.80
N PHE A 181 -20.56 -10.06 2.87
CA PHE A 181 -21.96 -10.35 3.17
C PHE A 181 -22.11 -11.53 4.14
N VAL A 182 -21.37 -12.62 3.91
CA VAL A 182 -21.39 -13.78 4.83
C VAL A 182 -20.88 -13.37 6.20
N THR A 183 -19.84 -12.55 6.27
CA THR A 183 -19.30 -12.02 7.53
C THR A 183 -20.37 -11.23 8.30
N GLU A 184 -21.09 -10.37 7.61
CA GLU A 184 -22.16 -9.56 8.22
C GLU A 184 -23.36 -10.46 8.68
N ALA A 185 -23.73 -11.45 7.87
CA ALA A 185 -24.75 -12.43 8.23
C ALA A 185 -24.37 -13.27 9.48
N CYS A 186 -23.08 -13.51 9.69
CA CYS A 186 -22.56 -14.14 10.92
C CYS A 186 -22.43 -13.17 12.11
N GLY A 187 -22.87 -11.92 11.99
CA GLY A 187 -22.84 -10.93 13.05
C GLY A 187 -21.51 -10.18 13.23
N PHE A 188 -20.54 -10.37 12.34
CA PHE A 188 -19.22 -9.71 12.40
C PHE A 188 -19.17 -8.49 11.48
N ARG A 189 -19.80 -7.42 11.85
CA ARG A 189 -19.88 -6.22 11.03
C ARG A 189 -18.50 -5.59 10.75
N ASN A 190 -18.11 -5.49 9.47
CA ASN A 190 -16.82 -4.95 9.01
C ASN A 190 -15.58 -5.67 9.56
N GLU A 191 -15.70 -6.93 9.96
CA GLU A 191 -14.59 -7.68 10.57
C GLU A 191 -14.34 -9.01 9.82
N ASN A 192 -14.05 -8.93 8.54
CA ASN A 192 -13.87 -10.09 7.64
C ASN A 192 -12.86 -11.13 8.16
N GLY A 193 -11.83 -10.71 8.87
CA GLY A 193 -10.86 -11.60 9.49
C GLY A 193 -11.45 -12.50 10.57
N LYS A 194 -12.54 -12.09 11.25
CA LYS A 194 -13.22 -12.92 12.25
C LYS A 194 -13.94 -14.10 11.62
N LEU A 195 -14.55 -13.91 10.43
CA LEU A 195 -15.15 -15.03 9.69
C LEU A 195 -14.09 -16.05 9.29
N SER A 196 -12.94 -15.59 8.80
CA SER A 196 -11.83 -16.49 8.46
C SER A 196 -11.30 -17.23 9.68
N GLY A 197 -11.22 -16.56 10.84
CA GLY A 197 -10.90 -17.21 12.12
C GLY A 197 -11.95 -18.23 12.55
N LEU A 198 -13.25 -17.91 12.40
CA LEU A 198 -14.35 -18.82 12.75
C LEU A 198 -14.33 -20.09 11.90
N SER A 199 -13.90 -20.02 10.65
CA SER A 199 -13.80 -21.18 9.75
C SER A 199 -12.88 -22.30 10.30
N SER A 200 -11.93 -21.97 11.17
CA SER A 200 -11.04 -22.94 11.80
C SER A 200 -11.76 -23.86 12.81
N TYR A 201 -12.94 -23.48 13.28
CA TYR A 201 -13.78 -24.29 14.18
C TYR A 201 -14.82 -25.14 13.43
N GLY A 202 -14.92 -25.00 12.11
CA GLY A 202 -15.76 -25.84 11.26
C GLY A 202 -15.21 -27.25 11.15
N LYS A 203 -16.12 -28.24 11.06
CA LYS A 203 -15.79 -29.64 10.78
C LYS A 203 -16.00 -29.94 9.31
#